data_a3c3977f4fe90e1286189ef5668ec848
#
_entry.id   a3c3977f4fe90e1286189ef5668ec848
#
_cell.length_a   1.000
_cell.length_b   1.000
_cell.length_c   1.000
_cell.angle_alpha   90.00
_cell.angle_beta   90.00
_cell.angle_gamma   90.00
#
_symmetry.space_group_name_H-M   'P 1'
#
loop_
_entity.id
_entity.type
_entity.pdbx_description
1 polymer ?
#
loop_
_entity_poly.entity_id
_entity_poly.type
_entity_poly.pdbx_seq_one_letter_code
_entity_poly.pdbx_strand_id
1 'polypeptide(L)'
;MKYAKVYAEDVQVGSEMPPLVKPPIQQIQLTRYAGASGDFNPIHQDAAFAKAAGMGDVFAHGMLSMGFVAQSVTDWLGAGSVR
;
A
#
# COMPACT_ATOMS: atom_id res chain seq x y z
N MET A 1 -7.61 -10.81 -5.74
CA MET A 1 -7.14 -11.97 -6.52
C MET A 1 -6.22 -12.81 -5.68
N LYS A 2 -6.40 -14.11 -5.70
CA LYS A 2 -5.54 -15.03 -4.95
C LYS A 2 -4.68 -15.83 -5.93
N TYR A 3 -3.44 -16.06 -5.54
CA TYR A 3 -2.52 -16.91 -6.28
C TYR A 3 -2.65 -18.36 -5.83
N ALA A 4 -2.08 -19.27 -6.61
CA ALA A 4 -1.99 -20.66 -6.24
C ALA A 4 -1.23 -20.79 -4.90
N LYS A 5 -1.57 -21.83 -4.14
CA LYS A 5 -0.93 -22.08 -2.85
C LYS A 5 0.57 -22.31 -3.03
N VAL A 6 1.37 -21.63 -2.22
CA VAL A 6 2.83 -21.73 -2.23
C VAL A 6 3.30 -22.47 -0.97
N TYR A 7 4.13 -23.47 -1.16
CA TYR A 7 4.73 -24.25 -0.07
C TYR A 7 6.15 -23.74 0.22
N ALA A 8 6.62 -23.96 1.44
CA ALA A 8 7.95 -23.48 1.85
C ALA A 8 9.07 -23.98 0.95
N GLU A 9 8.98 -25.23 0.49
CA GLU A 9 9.96 -25.84 -0.42
C GLU A 9 9.98 -25.20 -1.81
N ASP A 10 8.94 -24.48 -2.20
CA ASP A 10 8.86 -23.79 -3.49
C ASP A 10 9.53 -22.42 -3.48
N VAL A 11 9.95 -21.94 -2.31
CA VAL A 11 10.52 -20.59 -2.15
C VAL A 11 11.99 -20.71 -1.76
N GLN A 12 12.83 -20.00 -2.51
CA GLN A 12 14.28 -19.98 -2.31
C GLN A 12 14.76 -18.53 -2.21
N VAL A 13 15.97 -18.36 -1.68
CA VAL A 13 16.63 -17.05 -1.75
C VAL A 13 16.78 -16.65 -3.22
N GLY A 14 16.30 -15.45 -3.57
CA GLY A 14 16.29 -14.98 -4.93
C GLY A 14 15.00 -15.28 -5.70
N SER A 15 14.07 -16.05 -5.12
CA SER A 15 12.73 -16.22 -5.72
C SER A 15 12.01 -14.88 -5.83
N GLU A 16 11.30 -14.68 -6.93
CA GLU A 16 10.50 -13.47 -7.15
C GLU A 16 9.04 -13.74 -6.86
N MET A 17 8.39 -12.85 -6.11
CA MET A 17 6.96 -12.92 -5.93
C MET A 17 6.23 -12.35 -7.14
N PRO A 18 4.99 -12.81 -7.42
CA PRO A 18 4.18 -12.22 -8.48
C PRO A 18 3.97 -10.71 -8.23
N PRO A 19 3.97 -9.88 -9.28
CA PRO A 19 3.74 -8.45 -9.10
C PRO A 19 2.30 -8.17 -8.66
N LEU A 20 2.14 -7.24 -7.75
CA LEU A 20 0.84 -6.65 -7.40
C LEU A 20 0.73 -5.32 -8.13
N VAL A 21 -0.18 -5.24 -9.10
CA VAL A 21 -0.42 -4.00 -9.85
C VAL A 21 -1.68 -3.36 -9.32
N LYS A 22 -1.54 -2.13 -8.82
CA LYS A 22 -2.66 -1.33 -8.31
C LYS A 22 -2.98 -0.20 -9.28
N PRO A 23 -4.27 0.18 -9.44
CA PRO A 23 -4.59 1.35 -10.22
C PRO A 23 -3.98 2.62 -9.59
N PRO A 24 -3.86 3.72 -10.37
CA PRO A 24 -3.38 4.99 -9.82
C PRO A 24 -4.18 5.41 -8.60
N ILE A 25 -3.48 5.94 -7.60
CA ILE A 25 -4.11 6.41 -6.36
C ILE A 25 -4.93 7.68 -6.66
N GLN A 26 -6.17 7.68 -6.20
CA GLN A 26 -7.08 8.81 -6.35
C GLN A 26 -7.28 9.52 -5.01
N GLN A 27 -7.61 10.80 -5.04
CA GLN A 27 -7.84 11.60 -3.83
C GLN A 27 -8.91 10.99 -2.93
N ILE A 28 -9.97 10.41 -3.48
CA ILE A 28 -11.01 9.77 -2.68
C ILE A 28 -10.47 8.59 -1.87
N GLN A 29 -9.48 7.87 -2.39
CA GLN A 29 -8.84 6.78 -1.68
C GLN A 29 -8.08 7.30 -0.46
N LEU A 30 -7.37 8.42 -0.60
CA LEU A 30 -6.65 9.05 0.51
C LEU A 30 -7.62 9.55 1.57
N THR A 31 -8.75 10.11 1.16
CA THR A 31 -9.79 10.57 2.06
C THR A 31 -10.40 9.41 2.85
N ARG A 32 -10.68 8.30 2.20
CA ARG A 32 -11.17 7.08 2.86
C ARG A 32 -10.14 6.52 3.83
N TYR A 33 -8.89 6.50 3.44
CA TYR A 33 -7.81 6.01 4.29
C TYR A 33 -7.64 6.90 5.53
N ALA A 34 -7.71 8.22 5.36
CA ALA A 34 -7.66 9.15 6.49
C ALA A 34 -8.77 8.86 7.50
N GLY A 35 -10.00 8.60 7.02
CA GLY A 35 -11.11 8.22 7.88
C GLY A 35 -10.90 6.90 8.60
N ALA A 36 -10.35 5.91 7.91
CA ALA A 36 -10.12 4.58 8.47
C ALA A 36 -8.95 4.54 9.46
N SER A 37 -7.87 5.29 9.18
CA SER A 37 -6.66 5.27 9.99
C SER A 37 -6.62 6.33 11.08
N GLY A 38 -7.44 7.38 10.96
CA GLY A 38 -7.39 8.55 11.85
C GLY A 38 -6.27 9.53 11.51
N ASP A 39 -5.58 9.34 10.40
CA ASP A 39 -4.50 10.23 9.95
C ASP A 39 -5.06 11.29 9.01
N PHE A 40 -5.43 12.44 9.57
CA PHE A 40 -6.02 13.56 8.86
C PHE A 40 -5.00 14.66 8.53
N ASN A 41 -3.72 14.34 8.46
CA ASN A 41 -2.70 15.31 8.12
C ASN A 41 -3.04 15.97 6.76
N PRO A 42 -3.13 17.30 6.70
CA PRO A 42 -3.55 17.99 5.48
C PRO A 42 -2.61 17.80 4.28
N ILE A 43 -1.39 17.34 4.48
CA ILE A 43 -0.50 17.03 3.35
C ILE A 43 -1.05 15.94 2.43
N HIS A 44 -2.00 15.14 2.90
CA HIS A 44 -2.66 14.10 2.11
C HIS A 44 -3.99 14.55 1.50
N GLN A 45 -4.51 15.72 1.91
CA GLN A 45 -5.87 16.16 1.56
C GLN A 45 -5.91 17.51 0.88
N ASP A 46 -4.96 18.40 1.15
CA ASP A 46 -4.97 19.79 0.70
C ASP A 46 -3.73 20.07 -0.12
N ALA A 47 -3.91 20.24 -1.43
CA ALA A 47 -2.82 20.49 -2.35
C ALA A 47 -2.10 21.81 -2.06
N ALA A 48 -2.82 22.85 -1.65
CA ALA A 48 -2.21 24.14 -1.30
C ALA A 48 -1.31 23.99 -0.05
N PHE A 49 -1.76 23.24 0.96
CA PHE A 49 -0.97 22.96 2.14
C PHE A 49 0.27 22.15 1.79
N ALA A 50 0.12 21.11 0.96
CA ALA A 50 1.25 20.27 0.54
C ALA A 50 2.29 21.09 -0.23
N LYS A 51 1.88 21.99 -1.10
CA LYS A 51 2.77 22.88 -1.84
C LYS A 51 3.51 23.83 -0.89
N ALA A 52 2.83 24.40 0.10
CA ALA A 52 3.44 25.26 1.11
C ALA A 52 4.46 24.51 1.97
N ALA A 53 4.26 23.20 2.15
CA ALA A 53 5.20 22.34 2.87
C ALA A 53 6.38 21.84 2.00
N GLY A 54 6.47 22.28 0.75
CA GLY A 54 7.54 21.92 -0.17
C GLY A 54 7.26 20.72 -1.04
N MET A 55 6.04 20.19 -1.01
CA MET A 55 5.62 19.08 -1.87
C MET A 55 5.01 19.61 -3.17
N GLY A 56 5.03 18.85 -4.24
CA GLY A 56 4.42 19.25 -5.50
C GLY A 56 2.91 19.15 -5.48
N ASP A 57 2.36 18.23 -4.72
CA ASP A 57 0.94 17.95 -4.58
C ASP A 57 0.73 17.12 -3.31
N VAL A 58 -0.51 16.75 -3.01
CA VAL A 58 -0.80 15.77 -1.96
C VAL A 58 -0.14 14.44 -2.31
N PHE A 59 0.16 13.66 -1.29
CA PHE A 59 0.75 12.34 -1.48
C PHE A 59 0.10 11.32 -0.55
N ALA A 60 0.29 10.05 -0.88
CA ALA A 60 -0.32 8.95 -0.13
C ALA A 60 0.27 8.85 1.28
N HIS A 61 -0.56 8.41 2.22
CA HIS A 61 -0.09 8.04 3.56
C HIS A 61 0.96 6.93 3.43
N GLY A 62 2.06 7.04 4.16
CA GLY A 62 3.12 6.01 4.13
C GLY A 62 2.59 4.63 4.51
N MET A 63 1.69 4.56 5.48
CA MET A 63 1.08 3.29 5.90
C MET A 63 0.10 2.72 4.87
N LEU A 64 -0.50 3.54 4.00
CA LEU A 64 -1.26 3.04 2.86
C LEU A 64 -0.35 2.30 1.88
N SER A 65 0.80 2.88 1.56
CA SER A 65 1.81 2.23 0.72
C SER A 65 2.33 0.94 1.37
N MET A 66 2.57 0.95 2.68
CA MET A 66 2.96 -0.24 3.42
C MET A 66 1.87 -1.33 3.36
N GLY A 67 0.60 -0.94 3.39
CA GLY A 67 -0.52 -1.86 3.21
C GLY A 67 -0.49 -2.57 1.86
N PHE A 68 -0.14 -1.87 0.79
CA PHE A 68 0.02 -2.49 -0.53
C PHE A 68 1.18 -3.47 -0.57
N VAL A 69 2.30 -3.16 0.08
CA VAL A 69 3.42 -4.09 0.20
C VAL A 69 3.00 -5.35 0.95
N ALA A 70 2.31 -5.19 2.08
CA ALA A 70 1.78 -6.32 2.84
C ALA A 70 0.79 -7.15 2.01
N GLN A 71 -0.07 -6.50 1.22
CA GLN A 71 -1.01 -7.19 0.34
C GLN A 71 -0.29 -8.06 -0.68
N SER A 72 0.81 -7.58 -1.27
CA SER A 72 1.57 -8.37 -2.25
C SER A 72 2.12 -9.65 -1.63
N VAL A 73 2.58 -9.58 -0.38
CA VAL A 73 3.11 -10.74 0.35
C VAL A 73 1.98 -11.70 0.73
N THR A 74 0.89 -11.19 1.29
CA THR A 74 -0.23 -12.05 1.75
C THR A 74 -1.00 -12.67 0.59
N ASP A 75 -1.11 -11.99 -0.54
CA ASP A 75 -1.71 -12.56 -1.75
C ASP A 75 -0.88 -13.72 -2.27
N TRP A 76 0.45 -13.61 -2.16
CA TRP A 76 1.36 -14.66 -2.61
C TRP A 76 1.44 -15.83 -1.64
N LEU A 77 1.68 -15.56 -0.36
CA LEU A 77 2.00 -16.58 0.64
C LEU A 77 0.84 -16.91 1.59
N GLY A 78 -0.25 -16.16 1.52
CA GLY A 78 -1.39 -16.29 2.43
C GLY A 78 -1.26 -15.40 3.66
N ALA A 79 -2.41 -15.02 4.25
CA ALA A 79 -2.46 -14.08 5.36
C ALA A 79 -1.73 -14.58 6.62
N GLY A 80 -1.69 -15.89 6.83
CA GLY A 80 -1.00 -16.50 7.97
C GLY A 80 0.52 -16.48 7.90
N SER A 81 1.09 -16.07 6.75
CA SER A 81 2.54 -15.97 6.56
C SER A 81 3.16 -14.74 7.24
N VAL A 82 2.35 -13.73 7.53
CA VAL A 82 2.80 -12.49 8.16
C VAL A 82 2.52 -12.55 9.65
N ARG A 83 3.57 -12.41 10.45
CA ARG A 83 3.49 -12.50 11.91
C ARG A 83 4.23 -11.36 12.59
#